data_1fcc2424c7a5c0ca0396cbe72643d193
#
_entry.id   1fcc2424c7a5c0ca0396cbe72643d193
#
_cell.length_a   1.000
_cell.length_b   1.000
_cell.length_c   1.000
_cell.angle_alpha   90.00
_cell.angle_beta   90.00
_cell.angle_gamma   90.00
#
_symmetry.space_group_name_H-M   'P 1'
#
loop_
_entity.id
_entity.type
_entity.pdbx_description
1 polymer ?
#
loop_
_entity_poly.entity_id
_entity_poly.type
_entity_poly.pdbx_seq_one_letter_code
_entity_poly.pdbx_strand_id
1 'polypeptide(L)'
;MHFFLQNDKFALDKEILDVKYLLSNFGNQYTHDVDEISEKEIATAKFRQGINIPIGTLGFVGAFLKNMKGSSYMKPLEIPEFLRKKEYLKRHYEICKFKDLPKTGTYFIKDASLLKNWEADAFFMPLLRDMIPKFQDDWEEHEYVCSEVVDKIFAEYRVLVHEDRVVGVQYYSGLKIRDSYDDYRLDYESSGSDGVLYFPDSDTFKNIVLDIKKYRTSGGKFPLSYTLDIAVTPRGTILLEVHNFVSCGTYGYCEKNLLDMYRNGIEYELTV
;
A
#
# COMPACT_ATOMS: atom_id res chain seq x y z
N MET A 1 12.98 -7.53 19.60
CA MET A 1 12.65 -7.41 18.15
C MET A 1 13.94 -7.35 17.37
N HIS A 2 13.95 -7.85 16.13
CA HIS A 2 15.10 -7.80 15.26
C HIS A 2 14.66 -7.18 13.92
N PHE A 3 15.27 -6.07 13.55
CA PHE A 3 14.98 -5.37 12.30
C PHE A 3 16.00 -5.74 11.25
N PHE A 4 15.52 -6.10 10.06
CA PHE A 4 16.33 -6.33 8.86
C PHE A 4 16.07 -5.18 7.89
N LEU A 5 17.04 -4.30 7.71
CA LEU A 5 16.95 -3.16 6.81
C LEU A 5 17.62 -3.50 5.50
N GLN A 6 16.90 -3.31 4.39
CA GLN A 6 17.46 -3.54 3.07
C GLN A 6 18.56 -2.52 2.76
N ASN A 7 19.71 -3.00 2.26
CA ASN A 7 20.86 -2.16 1.92
C ASN A 7 21.20 -2.14 0.42
N ASP A 8 20.35 -2.75 -0.42
CA ASP A 8 20.53 -2.74 -1.87
C ASP A 8 20.28 -1.34 -2.46
N LYS A 9 20.84 -1.08 -3.64
CA LYS A 9 20.70 0.21 -4.36
C LYS A 9 19.25 0.61 -4.71
N PHE A 10 18.32 -0.33 -4.66
CA PHE A 10 16.88 -0.11 -4.92
C PHE A 10 16.05 -0.09 -3.64
N ALA A 11 16.71 -0.02 -2.48
CA ALA A 11 16.02 0.10 -1.21
C ALA A 11 15.20 1.40 -1.15
N LEU A 12 14.15 1.39 -0.34
CA LEU A 12 13.37 2.58 0.00
C LEU A 12 14.19 3.44 0.97
N ASP A 13 15.20 4.14 0.46
CA ASP A 13 16.23 4.82 1.27
C ASP A 13 15.63 5.71 2.35
N LYS A 14 14.56 6.42 2.03
CA LYS A 14 13.92 7.33 2.98
C LYS A 14 13.26 6.58 4.14
N GLU A 15 12.47 5.56 3.85
CA GLU A 15 11.80 4.74 4.87
C GLU A 15 12.82 4.05 5.77
N ILE A 16 13.93 3.59 5.20
CA ILE A 16 15.03 2.99 5.96
C ILE A 16 15.71 4.03 6.85
N LEU A 17 15.95 5.24 6.35
CA LEU A 17 16.52 6.34 7.14
C LEU A 17 15.59 6.75 8.27
N ASP A 18 14.29 6.85 8.02
CA ASP A 18 13.29 7.15 9.04
C ASP A 18 13.29 6.09 10.16
N VAL A 19 13.36 4.80 9.78
CA VAL A 19 13.45 3.70 10.75
C VAL A 19 14.77 3.75 11.54
N LYS A 20 15.91 3.97 10.88
CA LYS A 20 17.20 4.14 11.56
C LYS A 20 17.16 5.29 12.58
N TYR A 21 16.57 6.42 12.19
CA TYR A 21 16.39 7.57 13.08
C TYR A 21 15.54 7.19 14.30
N LEU A 22 14.39 6.51 14.08
CA LEU A 22 13.52 6.09 15.19
C LEU A 22 14.19 5.09 16.12
N LEU A 23 14.91 4.10 15.57
CA LEU A 23 15.64 3.12 16.37
C LEU A 23 16.74 3.78 17.21
N SER A 24 17.44 4.77 16.67
CA SER A 24 18.49 5.50 17.37
C SER A 24 17.96 6.39 18.50
N ASN A 25 16.78 7.01 18.31
CA ASN A 25 16.24 7.99 19.26
C ASN A 25 15.24 7.39 20.25
N PHE A 26 14.53 6.34 19.87
CA PHE A 26 13.47 5.72 20.68
C PHE A 26 13.75 4.25 20.99
N GLY A 27 14.84 3.70 20.49
CA GLY A 27 15.20 2.29 20.63
C GLY A 27 15.37 1.80 22.07
N ASN A 28 15.64 2.70 23.02
CA ASN A 28 15.70 2.36 24.46
C ASN A 28 14.37 1.83 25.02
N GLN A 29 13.26 2.01 24.32
CA GLN A 29 11.95 1.45 24.69
C GLN A 29 11.79 0.00 24.22
N TYR A 30 12.66 -0.47 23.33
CA TYR A 30 12.62 -1.80 22.76
C TYR A 30 14.01 -2.43 22.82
N THR A 31 14.11 -3.64 23.36
CA THR A 31 15.32 -4.47 23.13
C THR A 31 15.29 -4.83 21.64
N HIS A 32 16.18 -4.26 20.85
CA HIS A 32 16.23 -4.52 19.41
C HIS A 32 17.65 -4.75 18.91
N ASP A 33 17.75 -5.59 17.91
CA ASP A 33 18.93 -5.76 17.07
C ASP A 33 18.60 -5.25 15.67
N VAL A 34 19.60 -4.79 14.93
CA VAL A 34 19.46 -4.30 13.56
C VAL A 34 20.53 -4.92 12.69
N ASP A 35 20.13 -5.56 11.61
CA ASP A 35 21.03 -6.02 10.55
C ASP A 35 20.68 -5.28 9.23
N GLU A 36 21.70 -4.77 8.55
CA GLU A 36 21.59 -4.20 7.22
C GLU A 36 22.06 -5.24 6.21
N ILE A 37 21.13 -5.78 5.43
CA ILE A 37 21.39 -6.88 4.52
C ILE A 37 20.68 -6.69 3.18
N SER A 38 21.19 -7.36 2.14
CA SER A 38 20.59 -7.38 0.81
C SER A 38 19.40 -8.34 0.71
N GLU A 39 18.62 -8.21 -0.36
CA GLU A 39 17.54 -9.15 -0.69
C GLU A 39 18.05 -10.60 -0.84
N LYS A 40 19.27 -10.78 -1.36
CA LYS A 40 19.87 -12.11 -1.48
C LYS A 40 20.24 -12.69 -0.13
N GLU A 41 20.75 -11.88 0.76
CA GLU A 41 21.16 -12.32 2.10
C GLU A 41 19.96 -12.67 2.98
N ILE A 42 18.87 -11.89 2.94
CA ILE A 42 17.67 -12.18 3.72
C ILE A 42 16.99 -13.49 3.28
N ALA A 43 17.12 -13.87 2.01
CA ALA A 43 16.59 -15.12 1.50
C ALA A 43 17.19 -16.38 2.17
N THR A 44 18.38 -16.26 2.77
CA THR A 44 19.12 -17.34 3.43
C THR A 44 19.52 -17.03 4.87
N ALA A 45 19.09 -15.89 5.39
CA ALA A 45 19.41 -15.46 6.75
C ALA A 45 18.88 -16.45 7.80
N LYS A 46 19.61 -16.61 8.87
CA LYS A 46 19.15 -17.33 10.06
C LYS A 46 18.44 -16.36 10.98
N PHE A 47 17.15 -16.56 11.14
CA PHE A 47 16.35 -15.71 12.02
C PHE A 47 16.52 -16.13 13.49
N ARG A 48 16.58 -15.15 14.37
CA ARG A 48 16.62 -15.37 15.82
C ARG A 48 15.21 -15.71 16.32
N GLN A 49 15.16 -16.31 17.51
CA GLN A 49 13.89 -16.44 18.22
C GLN A 49 13.31 -15.06 18.52
N GLY A 50 12.01 -14.88 18.26
CA GLY A 50 11.30 -13.64 18.48
C GLY A 50 10.78 -13.02 17.18
N ILE A 51 10.41 -11.75 17.26
CA ILE A 51 9.80 -11.02 16.14
C ILE A 51 10.92 -10.47 15.25
N ASN A 52 10.92 -10.89 13.99
CA ASN A 52 11.83 -10.43 12.96
C ASN A 52 11.04 -9.54 11.98
N ILE A 53 11.53 -8.35 11.70
CA ILE A 53 10.81 -7.30 10.96
C ILE A 53 11.65 -6.88 9.76
N PRO A 54 11.30 -7.30 8.52
CA PRO A 54 11.96 -6.84 7.31
C PRO A 54 11.42 -5.44 6.91
N ILE A 55 12.31 -4.54 6.55
CA ILE A 55 11.98 -3.21 6.03
C ILE A 55 12.74 -3.00 4.71
N GLY A 56 11.99 -2.87 3.63
CA GLY A 56 12.53 -2.75 2.28
C GLY A 56 11.46 -2.89 1.22
N THR A 57 11.87 -3.18 0.00
CA THR A 57 10.99 -3.39 -1.16
C THR A 57 10.09 -4.63 -0.99
N LEU A 58 9.07 -4.74 -1.83
CA LEU A 58 8.22 -5.96 -1.88
C LEU A 58 9.04 -7.23 -2.15
N GLY A 59 10.08 -7.16 -2.99
CA GLY A 59 11.00 -8.27 -3.23
C GLY A 59 11.72 -8.70 -1.97
N PHE A 60 12.25 -7.75 -1.21
CA PHE A 60 12.95 -8.00 0.05
C PHE A 60 12.03 -8.64 1.10
N VAL A 61 10.82 -8.10 1.28
CA VAL A 61 9.82 -8.67 2.20
C VAL A 61 9.37 -10.05 1.71
N GLY A 62 9.16 -10.22 0.41
CA GLY A 62 8.84 -11.52 -0.19
C GLY A 62 9.93 -12.58 0.04
N ALA A 63 11.21 -12.21 -0.11
CA ALA A 63 12.34 -13.09 0.18
C ALA A 63 12.40 -13.49 1.66
N PHE A 64 12.14 -12.54 2.56
CA PHE A 64 12.00 -12.81 3.99
C PHE A 64 10.87 -13.82 4.28
N LEU A 65 9.67 -13.58 3.75
CA LEU A 65 8.51 -14.45 3.96
C LEU A 65 8.76 -15.86 3.40
N LYS A 66 9.39 -15.96 2.23
CA LYS A 66 9.77 -17.24 1.65
C LYS A 66 10.73 -18.02 2.56
N ASN A 67 11.69 -17.34 3.17
CA ASN A 67 12.61 -17.95 4.12
C ASN A 67 11.92 -18.36 5.43
N MET A 68 10.96 -17.54 5.93
CA MET A 68 10.25 -17.78 7.19
C MET A 68 9.14 -18.82 7.10
N LYS A 69 8.31 -18.77 6.06
CA LYS A 69 7.11 -19.61 5.92
C LYS A 69 7.07 -20.45 4.64
N GLY A 70 8.14 -20.46 3.84
CA GLY A 70 8.22 -21.21 2.58
C GLY A 70 7.47 -20.58 1.39
N SER A 71 6.85 -19.43 1.57
CA SER A 71 6.09 -18.72 0.53
C SER A 71 6.40 -17.24 0.54
N SER A 72 6.69 -16.67 -0.63
CA SER A 72 6.81 -15.21 -0.82
C SER A 72 5.44 -14.52 -1.01
N TYR A 73 4.37 -15.31 -1.03
CA TYR A 73 3.03 -14.76 -1.23
C TYR A 73 2.65 -13.81 -0.09
N MET A 74 2.25 -12.62 -0.48
CA MET A 74 1.61 -11.61 0.37
C MET A 74 0.19 -11.43 -0.13
N LYS A 75 -0.77 -11.43 0.79
CA LYS A 75 -2.17 -11.27 0.41
C LYS A 75 -2.46 -9.80 0.10
N PRO A 76 -2.87 -9.47 -1.14
CA PRO A 76 -3.35 -8.13 -1.43
C PRO A 76 -4.57 -7.84 -0.55
N LEU A 77 -4.63 -6.65 0.06
CA LEU A 77 -5.84 -6.26 0.77
C LEU A 77 -6.93 -5.85 -0.20
N GLU A 78 -6.55 -5.21 -1.31
CA GLU A 78 -7.48 -4.55 -2.21
C GLU A 78 -8.61 -3.83 -1.44
N ILE A 79 -9.62 -3.30 -2.08
CA ILE A 79 -10.76 -2.79 -1.33
C ILE A 79 -11.67 -3.98 -0.98
N PRO A 80 -11.71 -4.45 0.29
CA PRO A 80 -12.51 -5.60 0.67
C PRO A 80 -14.01 -5.31 0.50
N GLU A 81 -14.79 -6.37 0.29
CA GLU A 81 -16.21 -6.26 -0.07
C GLU A 81 -17.02 -5.36 0.90
N PHE A 82 -16.78 -5.49 2.20
CA PHE A 82 -17.47 -4.70 3.22
C PHE A 82 -17.18 -3.19 3.16
N LEU A 83 -16.13 -2.76 2.44
CA LEU A 83 -15.78 -1.36 2.17
C LEU A 83 -16.23 -0.90 0.78
N ARG A 84 -16.74 -1.78 -0.10
CA ARG A 84 -17.21 -1.40 -1.44
C ARG A 84 -18.56 -0.70 -1.41
N LYS A 85 -18.72 0.22 -0.46
CA LYS A 85 -19.94 1.00 -0.27
C LYS A 85 -19.94 2.23 -1.19
N LYS A 86 -21.12 2.59 -1.70
CA LYS A 86 -21.30 3.76 -2.58
C LYS A 86 -20.80 5.05 -1.94
N GLU A 87 -20.97 5.18 -0.63
CA GLU A 87 -20.52 6.35 0.15
C GLU A 87 -18.99 6.50 0.21
N TYR A 88 -18.23 5.39 0.13
CA TYR A 88 -16.77 5.41 0.16
C TYR A 88 -16.17 5.47 -1.26
N LEU A 89 -16.75 4.73 -2.18
CA LEU A 89 -16.17 4.60 -3.53
C LEU A 89 -16.65 5.70 -4.48
N LYS A 90 -17.92 6.08 -4.41
CA LYS A 90 -18.61 7.03 -5.30
C LYS A 90 -18.37 6.74 -6.79
N ARG A 91 -18.00 5.50 -7.13
CA ARG A 91 -17.78 4.96 -8.45
C ARG A 91 -18.07 3.47 -8.48
N HIS A 92 -18.25 2.93 -9.68
CA HIS A 92 -18.26 1.49 -9.87
C HIS A 92 -16.86 0.92 -9.57
N TYR A 93 -16.81 -0.20 -8.83
CA TYR A 93 -15.58 -0.92 -8.49
C TYR A 93 -15.90 -2.39 -8.29
N GLU A 94 -15.18 -3.25 -8.97
CA GLU A 94 -15.29 -4.70 -8.81
C GLU A 94 -13.93 -5.39 -8.98
N ILE A 95 -13.81 -6.59 -8.44
CA ILE A 95 -12.72 -7.52 -8.74
C ILE A 95 -13.35 -8.66 -9.51
N CYS A 96 -12.86 -8.91 -10.70
CA CYS A 96 -13.46 -9.89 -11.60
C CYS A 96 -12.40 -10.58 -12.47
N LYS A 97 -12.77 -11.72 -13.06
CA LYS A 97 -11.94 -12.40 -14.04
C LYS A 97 -12.04 -11.72 -15.41
N PHE A 98 -11.08 -12.01 -16.28
CA PHE A 98 -11.03 -11.45 -17.65
C PHE A 98 -12.35 -11.58 -18.42
N LYS A 99 -13.02 -12.73 -18.32
CA LYS A 99 -14.30 -12.98 -19.03
C LYS A 99 -15.40 -12.00 -18.64
N ASP A 100 -15.36 -11.52 -17.39
CA ASP A 100 -16.36 -10.64 -16.77
C ASP A 100 -16.03 -9.15 -16.96
N LEU A 101 -14.80 -8.84 -17.43
CA LEU A 101 -14.41 -7.47 -17.75
C LEU A 101 -15.32 -6.85 -18.81
N PRO A 102 -15.63 -5.53 -18.74
CA PRO A 102 -16.40 -4.83 -19.76
C PRO A 102 -15.82 -5.06 -21.17
N LYS A 103 -16.70 -5.17 -22.17
CA LYS A 103 -16.29 -5.37 -23.57
C LYS A 103 -16.01 -4.07 -24.29
N THR A 104 -16.57 -2.97 -23.82
CA THR A 104 -16.48 -1.64 -24.45
C THR A 104 -16.32 -0.56 -23.39
N GLY A 105 -15.95 0.63 -23.80
CA GLY A 105 -15.76 1.77 -22.90
C GLY A 105 -14.32 1.89 -22.39
N THR A 106 -14.10 2.85 -21.50
CA THR A 106 -12.82 3.09 -20.84
C THR A 106 -12.99 2.90 -19.34
N TYR A 107 -12.14 2.06 -18.74
CA TYR A 107 -12.15 1.74 -17.32
C TYR A 107 -10.74 1.80 -16.76
N PHE A 108 -10.63 2.12 -15.48
CA PHE A 108 -9.38 1.94 -14.75
C PHE A 108 -9.23 0.45 -14.44
N ILE A 109 -8.18 -0.16 -14.95
CA ILE A 109 -7.89 -1.58 -14.77
C ILE A 109 -6.54 -1.74 -14.09
N LYS A 110 -6.50 -2.64 -13.13
CA LYS A 110 -5.31 -2.97 -12.34
C LYS A 110 -5.22 -4.47 -12.17
N ASP A 111 -4.01 -5.01 -12.20
CA ASP A 111 -3.71 -6.35 -11.70
C ASP A 111 -4.08 -6.43 -10.21
N ALA A 112 -4.93 -7.38 -9.82
CA ALA A 112 -5.33 -7.56 -8.42
C ALA A 112 -4.24 -8.22 -7.56
N SER A 113 -3.12 -8.67 -8.16
CA SER A 113 -1.98 -9.20 -7.42
C SER A 113 -1.06 -8.08 -6.91
N LEU A 114 -0.30 -8.36 -5.84
CA LEU A 114 0.72 -7.43 -5.35
C LEU A 114 1.92 -7.29 -6.30
N LEU A 115 2.14 -8.28 -7.15
CA LEU A 115 3.30 -8.30 -8.05
C LEU A 115 3.22 -7.26 -9.17
N LYS A 116 2.02 -6.69 -9.41
CA LYS A 116 1.80 -5.64 -10.42
C LYS A 116 2.52 -5.97 -11.73
N ASN A 117 2.10 -7.05 -12.39
CA ASN A 117 2.72 -7.51 -13.64
C ASN A 117 2.74 -6.42 -14.72
N TRP A 118 1.91 -5.40 -14.56
CA TRP A 118 1.84 -4.21 -15.40
C TRP A 118 1.23 -3.03 -14.62
N GLU A 119 1.46 -1.82 -15.12
CA GLU A 119 0.98 -0.59 -14.47
C GLU A 119 -0.54 -0.43 -14.63
N ALA A 120 -1.20 -0.03 -13.56
CA ALA A 120 -2.60 0.30 -13.56
C ALA A 120 -2.84 1.61 -14.33
N ASP A 121 -3.85 1.65 -15.18
CA ASP A 121 -4.20 2.86 -15.96
C ASP A 121 -5.67 2.82 -16.41
N ALA A 122 -6.11 3.91 -17.04
CA ALA A 122 -7.38 3.98 -17.73
C ALA A 122 -7.25 3.38 -19.14
N PHE A 123 -7.82 2.20 -19.35
CA PHE A 123 -7.70 1.45 -20.58
C PHE A 123 -8.99 1.50 -21.41
N PHE A 124 -8.85 1.68 -22.72
CA PHE A 124 -9.91 1.41 -23.67
C PHE A 124 -10.09 -0.10 -23.85
N MET A 125 -11.21 -0.63 -23.39
CA MET A 125 -11.41 -2.07 -23.19
C MET A 125 -11.23 -2.94 -24.44
N PRO A 126 -11.69 -2.57 -25.65
CA PRO A 126 -11.42 -3.37 -26.84
C PRO A 126 -9.92 -3.61 -27.06
N LEU A 127 -9.09 -2.58 -26.87
CA LEU A 127 -7.63 -2.70 -27.00
C LEU A 127 -7.00 -3.56 -25.90
N LEU A 128 -7.37 -3.32 -24.63
CA LEU A 128 -6.84 -4.06 -23.50
C LEU A 128 -7.16 -5.56 -23.61
N ARG A 129 -8.40 -5.91 -24.01
CA ARG A 129 -8.80 -7.31 -24.17
C ARG A 129 -8.02 -8.04 -25.26
N ASP A 130 -7.53 -7.33 -26.27
CA ASP A 130 -6.63 -7.90 -27.27
C ASP A 130 -5.18 -8.00 -26.79
N MET A 131 -4.79 -7.20 -25.81
CA MET A 131 -3.42 -7.13 -25.31
C MET A 131 -3.15 -8.12 -24.16
N ILE A 132 -4.02 -8.21 -23.15
CA ILE A 132 -3.81 -9.03 -21.95
C ILE A 132 -3.37 -10.47 -22.30
N PRO A 133 -4.03 -11.19 -23.24
CA PRO A 133 -3.61 -12.55 -23.59
C PRO A 133 -2.21 -12.66 -24.19
N LYS A 134 -1.59 -11.56 -24.58
CA LYS A 134 -0.27 -11.54 -25.22
C LYS A 134 0.88 -11.35 -24.25
N PHE A 135 0.60 -10.81 -23.06
CA PHE A 135 1.64 -10.53 -22.07
C PHE A 135 1.39 -11.15 -20.68
N GLN A 136 0.30 -11.89 -20.51
CA GLN A 136 -0.02 -12.57 -19.26
C GLN A 136 -0.51 -13.99 -19.54
N ASP A 137 0.27 -15.01 -19.18
CA ASP A 137 -0.02 -16.41 -19.51
C ASP A 137 -1.25 -16.99 -18.78
N ASP A 138 -1.51 -16.51 -17.55
CA ASP A 138 -2.63 -16.95 -16.70
C ASP A 138 -3.88 -16.04 -16.79
N TRP A 139 -3.98 -15.26 -17.85
CA TRP A 139 -4.96 -14.18 -17.99
C TRP A 139 -6.43 -14.60 -17.80
N GLU A 140 -6.80 -15.84 -18.11
CA GLU A 140 -8.19 -16.33 -17.95
C GLU A 140 -8.57 -16.52 -16.47
N GLU A 141 -7.63 -17.01 -15.67
CA GLU A 141 -7.85 -17.29 -14.24
C GLU A 141 -7.45 -16.13 -13.33
N HIS A 142 -6.74 -15.17 -13.88
CA HIS A 142 -6.28 -14.00 -13.15
C HIS A 142 -7.42 -13.07 -12.76
N GLU A 143 -7.27 -12.39 -11.63
CA GLU A 143 -8.21 -11.39 -11.15
C GLU A 143 -7.73 -9.97 -11.46
N TYR A 144 -8.67 -9.15 -11.87
CA TYR A 144 -8.45 -7.75 -12.22
C TYR A 144 -9.35 -6.87 -11.39
N VAL A 145 -8.81 -5.78 -10.89
CA VAL A 145 -9.63 -4.67 -10.40
C VAL A 145 -10.15 -3.91 -11.63
N CYS A 146 -11.46 -3.79 -11.74
CA CYS A 146 -12.13 -2.97 -12.75
C CYS A 146 -12.91 -1.86 -12.05
N SER A 147 -12.63 -0.63 -12.41
CA SER A 147 -13.26 0.53 -11.81
C SER A 147 -13.59 1.59 -12.85
N GLU A 148 -14.68 2.33 -12.59
CA GLU A 148 -14.95 3.58 -13.33
C GLU A 148 -13.77 4.54 -13.19
N VAL A 149 -13.37 5.18 -14.28
CA VAL A 149 -12.32 6.20 -14.27
C VAL A 149 -12.79 7.40 -13.45
N VAL A 150 -11.95 7.88 -12.57
CA VAL A 150 -12.19 9.12 -11.81
C VAL A 150 -11.74 10.30 -12.68
N ASP A 151 -12.69 11.06 -13.20
CA ASP A 151 -12.44 12.11 -14.22
C ASP A 151 -11.47 13.18 -13.75
N LYS A 152 -11.51 13.53 -12.46
CA LYS A 152 -10.66 14.57 -11.89
C LYS A 152 -10.32 14.25 -10.44
N ILE A 153 -9.03 14.17 -10.17
CA ILE A 153 -8.48 14.08 -8.81
C ILE A 153 -7.81 15.42 -8.51
N PHE A 154 -8.27 16.09 -7.45
CA PHE A 154 -7.70 17.36 -7.00
C PHE A 154 -6.49 17.14 -6.10
N ALA A 155 -6.53 16.11 -5.27
CA ALA A 155 -5.48 15.75 -4.34
C ALA A 155 -5.62 14.28 -3.92
N GLU A 156 -4.49 13.62 -3.64
CA GLU A 156 -4.45 12.28 -3.07
C GLU A 156 -3.74 12.32 -1.73
N TYR A 157 -4.19 11.46 -0.82
CA TYR A 157 -3.64 11.34 0.53
C TYR A 157 -3.52 9.89 0.93
N ARG A 158 -2.44 9.58 1.64
CA ARG A 158 -2.29 8.32 2.37
C ARG A 158 -2.65 8.53 3.84
N VAL A 159 -3.69 7.84 4.28
CA VAL A 159 -4.09 7.78 5.68
C VAL A 159 -3.45 6.58 6.33
N LEU A 160 -2.61 6.81 7.34
CA LEU A 160 -1.96 5.77 8.10
C LEU A 160 -2.81 5.42 9.32
N VAL A 161 -3.09 4.14 9.47
CA VAL A 161 -3.94 3.64 10.56
C VAL A 161 -3.18 2.62 11.38
N HIS A 162 -3.22 2.79 12.68
CA HIS A 162 -2.61 1.90 13.67
C HIS A 162 -3.59 1.67 14.83
N GLU A 163 -3.89 0.40 15.12
CA GLU A 163 -4.79 0.00 16.21
C GLU A 163 -6.12 0.78 16.24
N ASP A 164 -6.80 0.82 15.09
CA ASP A 164 -8.08 1.53 14.89
C ASP A 164 -8.01 3.05 15.05
N ARG A 165 -6.84 3.63 14.99
CA ARG A 165 -6.64 5.08 15.06
C ARG A 165 -5.95 5.59 13.82
N VAL A 166 -6.44 6.69 13.29
CA VAL A 166 -5.70 7.44 12.28
C VAL A 166 -4.51 8.11 12.99
N VAL A 167 -3.31 7.74 12.59
CA VAL A 167 -2.06 8.25 13.18
C VAL A 167 -1.33 9.23 12.27
N GLY A 168 -1.67 9.26 10.98
CA GLY A 168 -1.12 10.22 10.03
C GLY A 168 -2.01 10.35 8.80
N VAL A 169 -1.98 11.53 8.18
CA VAL A 169 -2.60 11.81 6.89
C VAL A 169 -1.55 12.55 6.07
N GLN A 170 -0.95 11.86 5.12
CA GLN A 170 0.16 12.38 4.32
C GLN A 170 -0.35 12.73 2.92
N TYR A 171 0.03 13.90 2.44
CA TYR A 171 -0.25 14.31 1.08
C TYR A 171 0.53 13.42 0.11
N TYR A 172 -0.19 12.76 -0.75
CA TYR A 172 0.33 11.92 -1.81
C TYR A 172 0.11 12.68 -3.12
N SER A 173 0.90 13.71 -3.37
CA SER A 173 0.83 14.31 -4.69
C SER A 173 1.25 13.24 -5.69
N GLY A 174 0.57 13.14 -6.82
CA GLY A 174 1.03 12.39 -7.98
C GLY A 174 2.35 12.95 -8.47
N LEU A 175 3.34 12.97 -7.58
CA LEU A 175 4.70 13.30 -7.87
C LEU A 175 5.14 12.35 -8.97
N LYS A 176 5.28 12.88 -10.17
CA LYS A 176 6.21 12.28 -11.10
C LYS A 176 7.48 12.06 -10.31
N ILE A 177 7.79 10.80 -10.04
CA ILE A 177 9.10 10.42 -9.52
C ILE A 177 10.07 11.02 -10.53
N ARG A 178 10.66 12.17 -10.19
CA ARG A 178 11.75 12.70 -10.98
C ARG A 178 12.93 11.79 -10.69
N ASP A 179 13.60 11.36 -11.75
CA ASP A 179 14.73 10.43 -11.74
C ASP A 179 15.97 10.92 -10.99
N SER A 180 15.87 11.92 -10.11
CA SER A 180 16.97 12.44 -9.31
C SER A 180 16.63 12.46 -7.81
N TYR A 181 17.48 11.81 -7.05
CA TYR A 181 17.48 11.68 -5.59
C TYR A 181 17.48 13.01 -4.81
N ASP A 182 17.76 14.13 -5.48
CA ASP A 182 17.96 15.44 -4.84
C ASP A 182 16.65 16.25 -4.67
N ASP A 183 15.52 15.76 -5.14
CA ASP A 183 14.28 16.55 -5.23
C ASP A 183 13.13 15.99 -4.37
N TYR A 184 13.43 15.45 -3.18
CA TYR A 184 12.44 15.19 -2.14
C TYR A 184 11.98 16.46 -1.41
N ARG A 185 11.95 17.56 -2.09
CA ARG A 185 11.13 18.66 -1.66
C ARG A 185 9.69 18.22 -1.92
N LEU A 186 8.93 18.06 -0.84
CA LEU A 186 7.48 18.11 -0.92
C LEU A 186 7.15 19.35 -1.75
N ASP A 187 6.82 19.13 -3.02
CA ASP A 187 6.45 20.19 -3.92
C ASP A 187 5.04 20.61 -3.51
N TYR A 188 4.95 21.44 -2.45
CA TYR A 188 3.70 22.08 -2.06
C TYR A 188 3.14 22.96 -3.19
N GLU A 189 3.91 23.19 -4.24
CA GLU A 189 3.53 23.96 -5.41
C GLU A 189 2.73 23.17 -6.45
N SER A 190 2.62 21.86 -6.34
CA SER A 190 1.73 21.05 -7.20
C SER A 190 0.30 20.92 -6.65
N SER A 191 -0.06 21.67 -5.62
CA SER A 191 -1.46 22.03 -5.36
C SER A 191 -2.04 22.52 -6.69
N GLY A 192 -3.11 21.90 -7.15
CA GLY A 192 -3.69 22.04 -8.47
C GLY A 192 -3.45 23.40 -9.14
N SER A 193 -3.42 23.45 -10.44
CA SER A 193 -3.06 24.61 -11.27
C SER A 193 -3.74 25.94 -10.90
N ASP A 194 -4.58 25.94 -9.88
CA ASP A 194 -5.36 27.06 -9.33
C ASP A 194 -4.89 27.56 -7.95
N GLY A 195 -3.83 26.94 -7.36
CA GLY A 195 -3.31 27.30 -6.04
C GLY A 195 -4.25 26.97 -4.86
N VAL A 196 -5.29 26.17 -5.08
CA VAL A 196 -6.25 25.79 -4.05
C VAL A 196 -5.78 24.51 -3.35
N LEU A 197 -5.76 24.52 -2.02
CA LEU A 197 -5.51 23.34 -1.21
C LEU A 197 -6.81 22.55 -1.00
N TYR A 198 -6.81 21.29 -1.44
CA TYR A 198 -7.94 20.39 -1.29
C TYR A 198 -7.66 19.39 -0.17
N PHE A 199 -8.47 19.43 0.88
CA PHE A 199 -8.34 18.52 2.02
C PHE A 199 -9.41 17.41 1.96
N PRO A 200 -9.06 16.18 2.37
CA PRO A 200 -10.03 15.11 2.44
C PRO A 200 -11.01 15.32 3.58
N ASP A 201 -12.25 14.88 3.38
CA ASP A 201 -13.23 14.82 4.44
C ASP A 201 -12.82 13.76 5.49
N SER A 202 -12.55 14.24 6.71
CA SER A 202 -12.09 13.38 7.79
C SER A 202 -13.14 12.35 8.25
N ASP A 203 -14.42 12.65 8.09
CA ASP A 203 -15.47 11.73 8.51
C ASP A 203 -15.54 10.51 7.57
N THR A 204 -15.23 10.70 6.28
CA THR A 204 -15.16 9.60 5.34
C THR A 204 -14.13 8.56 5.77
N PHE A 205 -12.86 8.93 5.99
CA PHE A 205 -11.86 7.93 6.36
C PHE A 205 -11.99 7.42 7.80
N LYS A 206 -12.50 8.22 8.74
CA LYS A 206 -12.81 7.74 10.09
C LYS A 206 -13.91 6.69 10.08
N ASN A 207 -14.95 6.86 9.25
CA ASN A 207 -16.01 5.87 9.10
C ASN A 207 -15.50 4.57 8.48
N ILE A 208 -14.58 4.65 7.50
CA ILE A 208 -13.89 3.47 6.94
C ILE A 208 -13.14 2.73 8.06
N VAL A 209 -12.37 3.43 8.89
CA VAL A 209 -11.65 2.83 10.03
C VAL A 209 -12.60 2.17 11.02
N LEU A 210 -13.74 2.80 11.34
CA LEU A 210 -14.76 2.23 12.21
C LEU A 210 -15.38 0.94 11.63
N ASP A 211 -15.61 0.89 10.33
CA ASP A 211 -16.13 -0.31 9.68
C ASP A 211 -15.10 -1.45 9.66
N ILE A 212 -13.82 -1.14 9.43
CA ILE A 212 -12.73 -2.12 9.56
C ILE A 212 -12.66 -2.65 10.99
N LYS A 213 -12.76 -1.78 11.99
CA LYS A 213 -12.82 -2.19 13.40
C LYS A 213 -13.97 -3.12 13.66
N LYS A 214 -15.18 -2.80 13.20
CA LYS A 214 -16.37 -3.66 13.34
C LYS A 214 -16.16 -5.02 12.68
N TYR A 215 -15.61 -5.03 11.46
CA TYR A 215 -15.30 -6.27 10.75
C TYR A 215 -14.33 -7.17 11.55
N ARG A 216 -13.24 -6.62 12.11
CA ARG A 216 -12.32 -7.39 12.96
C ARG A 216 -12.97 -7.88 14.24
N THR A 217 -13.76 -7.05 14.91
CA THR A 217 -14.45 -7.44 16.17
C THR A 217 -15.50 -8.51 15.95
N SER A 218 -16.02 -8.66 14.73
CA SER A 218 -16.90 -9.75 14.32
C SER A 218 -16.18 -11.03 13.89
N GLY A 219 -14.86 -11.10 14.05
CA GLY A 219 -14.04 -12.26 13.72
C GLY A 219 -13.40 -12.22 12.31
N GLY A 220 -13.54 -11.12 11.58
CA GLY A 220 -12.89 -10.92 10.30
C GLY A 220 -11.39 -10.71 10.45
N LYS A 221 -10.60 -11.27 9.52
CA LYS A 221 -9.14 -11.07 9.48
C LYS A 221 -8.80 -9.79 8.74
N PHE A 222 -8.19 -8.85 9.43
CA PHE A 222 -7.68 -7.59 8.86
C PHE A 222 -6.50 -7.08 9.71
N PRO A 223 -5.44 -6.51 9.11
CA PRO A 223 -4.27 -6.08 9.87
C PRO A 223 -4.61 -4.95 10.86
N LEU A 224 -3.82 -4.86 11.94
CA LEU A 224 -3.92 -3.76 12.92
C LEU A 224 -3.29 -2.47 12.38
N SER A 225 -2.32 -2.60 11.48
CA SER A 225 -1.67 -1.47 10.81
C SER A 225 -1.88 -1.59 9.31
N TYR A 226 -2.41 -0.55 8.70
CA TYR A 226 -2.72 -0.48 7.28
C TYR A 226 -2.74 0.96 6.79
N THR A 227 -2.77 1.13 5.47
CA THR A 227 -2.98 2.45 4.86
C THR A 227 -4.24 2.46 4.02
N LEU A 228 -4.86 3.65 3.93
CA LEU A 228 -5.94 3.96 3.01
C LEU A 228 -5.43 5.03 2.07
N ASP A 229 -5.46 4.78 0.78
CA ASP A 229 -5.24 5.82 -0.21
C ASP A 229 -6.59 6.42 -0.59
N ILE A 230 -6.71 7.71 -0.42
CA ILE A 230 -7.95 8.47 -0.61
C ILE A 230 -7.72 9.64 -1.56
N ALA A 231 -8.71 9.97 -2.35
CA ALA A 231 -8.66 11.12 -3.25
C ALA A 231 -9.76 12.13 -2.95
N VAL A 232 -9.44 13.39 -3.15
CA VAL A 232 -10.41 14.49 -3.18
C VAL A 232 -10.82 14.72 -4.64
N THR A 233 -12.10 14.63 -4.93
CA THR A 233 -12.66 14.70 -6.27
C THR A 233 -13.88 15.62 -6.31
N PRO A 234 -14.43 15.97 -7.49
CA PRO A 234 -15.72 16.68 -7.56
C PRO A 234 -16.87 15.92 -6.90
N ARG A 235 -16.75 14.59 -6.75
CA ARG A 235 -17.73 13.74 -6.04
C ARG A 235 -17.49 13.72 -4.51
N GLY A 236 -16.50 14.47 -4.01
CA GLY A 236 -16.02 14.49 -2.63
C GLY A 236 -14.87 13.51 -2.39
N THR A 237 -14.59 13.20 -1.13
CA THR A 237 -13.55 12.24 -0.74
C THR A 237 -13.96 10.81 -1.08
N ILE A 238 -13.07 10.07 -1.73
CA ILE A 238 -13.27 8.68 -2.14
C ILE A 238 -12.11 7.79 -1.69
N LEU A 239 -12.40 6.51 -1.44
CA LEU A 239 -11.38 5.49 -1.19
C LEU A 239 -10.85 4.97 -2.53
N LEU A 240 -9.52 5.02 -2.71
CA LEU A 240 -8.83 4.49 -3.88
C LEU A 240 -8.31 3.07 -3.66
N GLU A 241 -7.53 2.86 -2.59
CA GLU A 241 -6.86 1.60 -2.30
C GLU A 241 -6.74 1.37 -0.79
N VAL A 242 -6.50 0.11 -0.41
CA VAL A 242 -6.16 -0.31 0.95
C VAL A 242 -4.93 -1.20 0.89
N HIS A 243 -3.94 -0.93 1.75
CA HIS A 243 -2.71 -1.70 1.79
C HIS A 243 -2.38 -2.18 3.21
N ASN A 244 -1.85 -3.39 3.33
CA ASN A 244 -1.19 -3.83 4.55
C ASN A 244 0.09 -2.99 4.78
N PHE A 245 0.48 -2.82 6.04
CA PHE A 245 1.65 -2.02 6.40
C PHE A 245 2.95 -2.84 6.28
N VAL A 246 3.24 -3.26 5.03
CA VAL A 246 4.51 -3.88 4.63
C VAL A 246 4.95 -3.23 3.33
N SER A 247 6.19 -2.83 3.23
CA SER A 247 6.74 -2.23 1.99
C SER A 247 5.84 -1.14 1.37
N CYS A 248 5.19 -0.33 2.20
CA CYS A 248 4.38 0.80 1.76
C CYS A 248 5.09 2.13 2.04
N GLY A 249 5.02 3.07 1.10
CA GLY A 249 5.59 4.41 1.29
C GLY A 249 4.95 5.14 2.48
N THR A 250 5.77 5.75 3.33
CA THR A 250 5.32 6.50 4.51
C THR A 250 5.04 7.97 4.22
N TYR A 251 5.51 8.47 3.07
CA TYR A 251 5.37 9.87 2.62
C TYR A 251 5.73 10.91 3.67
N GLY A 252 6.81 10.63 4.42
CA GLY A 252 7.31 11.52 5.46
C GLY A 252 6.72 11.32 6.84
N TYR A 253 5.85 10.33 7.02
CA TYR A 253 5.43 9.94 8.35
C TYR A 253 6.57 9.24 9.08
N CYS A 254 7.06 9.85 10.16
CA CYS A 254 8.19 9.36 10.95
C CYS A 254 7.92 9.57 12.45
N GLU A 255 6.93 8.84 12.97
CA GLU A 255 6.54 8.85 14.37
C GLU A 255 6.90 7.53 15.05
N LYS A 256 7.05 7.54 16.38
CA LYS A 256 7.50 6.36 17.16
C LYS A 256 6.69 5.08 16.91
N ASN A 257 5.40 5.19 16.62
CA ASN A 257 4.54 4.03 16.33
C ASN A 257 4.78 3.40 14.95
N LEU A 258 5.60 4.02 14.10
CA LEU A 258 5.98 3.47 12.80
C LEU A 258 6.63 2.07 12.94
N LEU A 259 7.45 1.88 13.97
CA LEU A 259 8.10 0.58 14.25
C LEU A 259 7.08 -0.52 14.58
N ASP A 260 6.07 -0.17 15.39
CA ASP A 260 4.97 -1.09 15.71
C ASP A 260 4.07 -1.36 14.50
N MET A 261 3.91 -0.37 13.62
CA MET A 261 3.14 -0.54 12.38
C MET A 261 3.81 -1.58 11.46
N TYR A 262 5.12 -1.51 11.26
CA TYR A 262 5.86 -2.52 10.49
C TYR A 262 5.77 -3.90 11.15
N ARG A 263 5.91 -3.98 12.47
CA ARG A 263 5.73 -5.23 13.20
C ARG A 263 4.34 -5.84 12.95
N ASN A 264 3.29 -5.07 13.13
CA ASN A 264 1.91 -5.55 12.93
C ASN A 264 1.63 -5.95 11.49
N GLY A 265 2.22 -5.25 10.52
CA GLY A 265 2.12 -5.61 9.11
C GLY A 265 2.72 -6.99 8.82
N ILE A 266 3.94 -7.24 9.31
CA ILE A 266 4.61 -8.53 9.06
C ILE A 266 3.98 -9.68 9.87
N GLU A 267 3.53 -9.42 11.11
CA GLU A 267 2.80 -10.41 11.90
C GLU A 267 1.51 -10.85 11.17
N TYR A 268 0.79 -9.94 10.56
CA TYR A 268 -0.37 -10.26 9.74
C TYR A 268 0.02 -11.17 8.56
N GLU A 269 1.05 -10.83 7.79
CA GLU A 269 1.51 -11.64 6.65
C GLU A 269 2.01 -13.03 7.04
N LEU A 270 2.49 -13.20 8.25
CA LEU A 270 2.90 -14.51 8.75
C LEU A 270 1.71 -15.39 9.20
N THR A 271 0.51 -14.82 9.36
CA THR A 271 -0.70 -15.52 9.84
C THR A 271 -1.76 -15.77 8.75
N VAL A 272 -1.58 -15.21 7.57
CA VAL A 272 -2.46 -15.40 6.39
C VAL A 272 -1.76 -16.17 5.27
#